data_5c9ba669dd47696bb753677ced9a50b3
#
_entry.id   5c9ba669dd47696bb753677ced9a50b3
#
_cell.length_a   1.000
_cell.length_b   1.000
_cell.length_c   1.000
_cell.angle_alpha   90.00
_cell.angle_beta   90.00
_cell.angle_gamma   90.00
#
_symmetry.space_group_name_H-M   'P 1'
#
loop_
_entity.id
_entity.type
_entity.pdbx_description
1 polymer ?
#
loop_
_entity_poly.entity_id
_entity_poly.type
_entity_poly.pdbx_seq_one_letter_code
_entity_poly.pdbx_strand_id
1 'polypeptide(L)'
;MSKKSIRHDQILSALEVDPSIRVSALSEQLGVSAETIRRDLAELDETGRIRRTYGGAVRTKAFEPALSERSKLHIDARERIAQLAVARIGDAHSLFIGGGATTLHFARALRAIERPLTVLTATFSIATELSMNPLIQVMSLPGIVEPKEGLVHGAETLKFIRQFHAPITVMGASGIDDDGVSEALLHAAQVYSAMASHADEVLIVADSSKFGNRSLQQVVGWDRNVTLVTDAAPPPRIASAIRQRGADVIWG
;
A
#
# COMPACT_ATOMS: atom_id res chain seq x y z
N MET A 1 10.61 20.35 -0.80
CA MET A 1 9.16 20.46 -0.49
C MET A 1 8.83 21.88 -0.09
N SER A 2 7.69 22.43 -0.50
CA SER A 2 7.28 23.77 -0.07
C SER A 2 6.83 23.73 1.40
N LYS A 3 6.98 24.86 2.13
CA LYS A 3 6.49 25.00 3.52
C LYS A 3 5.00 24.63 3.63
N LYS A 4 4.21 24.86 2.59
CA LYS A 4 2.79 24.54 2.49
C LYS A 4 2.57 23.01 2.38
N SER A 5 3.34 22.31 1.56
CA SER A 5 3.23 20.84 1.43
C SER A 5 3.53 20.13 2.75
N ILE A 6 4.59 20.56 3.45
CA ILE A 6 4.94 20.02 4.77
C ILE A 6 3.79 20.25 5.78
N ARG A 7 3.16 21.43 5.76
CA ARG A 7 2.05 21.76 6.65
C ARG A 7 0.79 20.95 6.32
N HIS A 8 0.48 20.71 5.04
CA HIS A 8 -0.60 19.81 4.64
C HIS A 8 -0.40 18.39 5.18
N ASP A 9 0.81 17.85 5.11
CA ASP A 9 1.13 16.52 5.64
C ASP A 9 1.00 16.48 7.17
N GLN A 10 1.42 17.53 7.85
CA GLN A 10 1.25 17.67 9.30
C GLN A 10 -0.23 17.77 9.71
N ILE A 11 -1.07 18.48 8.95
CA ILE A 11 -2.52 18.53 9.17
C ILE A 11 -3.14 17.14 9.02
N LEU A 12 -2.77 16.39 7.99
CA LEU A 12 -3.29 15.05 7.76
C LEU A 12 -2.86 14.08 8.85
N SER A 13 -1.61 14.15 9.30
CA SER A 13 -1.11 13.35 10.42
C SER A 13 -1.83 13.68 11.73
N ALA A 14 -2.11 14.97 11.99
CA ALA A 14 -2.88 15.37 13.17
C ALA A 14 -4.32 14.83 13.14
N LEU A 15 -4.96 14.81 11.96
CA LEU A 15 -6.29 14.23 11.75
C LEU A 15 -6.32 12.70 11.83
N GLU A 16 -5.18 12.03 11.66
CA GLU A 16 -5.05 10.59 11.92
C GLU A 16 -5.08 10.28 13.42
N VAL A 17 -4.44 11.13 14.22
CA VAL A 17 -4.38 10.97 15.68
C VAL A 17 -5.69 11.41 16.34
N ASP A 18 -6.24 12.54 15.91
CA ASP A 18 -7.53 13.06 16.39
C ASP A 18 -8.41 13.47 15.21
N PRO A 19 -9.32 12.58 14.75
CA PRO A 19 -10.25 12.86 13.65
C PRO A 19 -11.22 14.02 13.92
N SER A 20 -11.30 14.52 15.15
CA SER A 20 -12.17 15.63 15.56
C SER A 20 -11.42 16.94 15.87
N ILE A 21 -10.12 16.98 15.55
CA ILE A 21 -9.27 18.13 15.89
C ILE A 21 -9.82 19.44 15.31
N ARG A 22 -9.87 20.45 16.15
CA ARG A 22 -10.40 21.79 15.78
C ARG A 22 -9.34 22.64 15.10
N VAL A 23 -9.80 23.59 14.26
CA VAL A 23 -8.93 24.59 13.59
C VAL A 23 -8.05 25.33 14.59
N SER A 24 -8.54 25.69 15.79
CA SER A 24 -7.75 26.34 16.83
C SER A 24 -6.59 25.49 17.33
N ALA A 25 -6.82 24.20 17.55
CA ALA A 25 -5.77 23.27 17.99
C ALA A 25 -4.71 23.04 16.91
N LEU A 26 -5.11 22.89 15.65
CA LEU A 26 -4.19 22.82 14.52
C LEU A 26 -3.36 24.11 14.36
N SER A 27 -3.99 25.26 14.56
CA SER A 27 -3.33 26.58 14.51
C SER A 27 -2.24 26.70 15.56
N GLU A 28 -2.52 26.28 16.79
CA GLU A 28 -1.58 26.27 17.91
C GLU A 28 -0.45 25.26 17.69
N GLN A 29 -0.79 24.03 17.30
CA GLN A 29 0.18 22.94 17.09
C GLN A 29 1.15 23.24 15.95
N LEU A 30 0.69 23.88 14.86
CA LEU A 30 1.50 24.16 13.68
C LEU A 30 2.08 25.57 13.64
N GLY A 31 1.78 26.42 14.64
CA GLY A 31 2.34 27.78 14.78
C GLY A 31 1.93 28.72 13.64
N VAL A 32 0.73 28.53 13.06
CA VAL A 32 0.19 29.37 11.97
C VAL A 32 -1.20 29.90 12.33
N SER A 33 -1.65 30.95 11.63
CA SER A 33 -2.98 31.54 11.91
C SER A 33 -4.12 30.56 11.59
N ALA A 34 -5.23 30.69 12.33
CA ALA A 34 -6.45 29.93 12.06
C ALA A 34 -6.97 30.12 10.63
N GLU A 35 -6.73 31.29 10.03
CA GLU A 35 -7.11 31.56 8.64
C GLU A 35 -6.24 30.78 7.66
N THR A 36 -4.93 30.61 7.95
CA THR A 36 -4.03 29.74 7.18
C THR A 36 -4.51 28.29 7.22
N ILE A 37 -4.86 27.80 8.42
CA ILE A 37 -5.41 26.43 8.57
C ILE A 37 -6.73 26.27 7.80
N ARG A 38 -7.67 27.24 7.85
CA ARG A 38 -8.92 27.17 7.09
C ARG A 38 -8.68 27.09 5.58
N ARG A 39 -7.70 27.83 5.07
CA ARG A 39 -7.31 27.79 3.65
C ARG A 39 -6.69 26.45 3.27
N ASP A 40 -5.77 25.94 4.09
CA ASP A 40 -5.16 24.63 3.88
C ASP A 40 -6.22 23.51 3.92
N LEU A 41 -7.15 23.55 4.87
CA LEU A 41 -8.28 22.61 4.94
C LEU A 41 -9.23 22.74 3.75
N ALA A 42 -9.44 23.93 3.19
CA ALA A 42 -10.25 24.10 1.98
C ALA A 42 -9.60 23.43 0.77
N GLU A 43 -8.30 23.62 0.58
CA GLU A 43 -7.55 22.97 -0.50
C GLU A 43 -7.46 21.44 -0.33
N LEU A 44 -7.30 20.96 0.90
CA LEU A 44 -7.33 19.52 1.19
C LEU A 44 -8.71 18.91 0.96
N ASP A 45 -9.80 19.67 1.20
CA ASP A 45 -11.18 19.25 0.91
C ASP A 45 -11.45 19.24 -0.60
N GLU A 46 -11.01 20.27 -1.34
CA GLU A 46 -11.10 20.33 -2.81
C GLU A 46 -10.36 19.18 -3.49
N THR A 47 -9.24 18.76 -2.91
CA THR A 47 -8.48 17.60 -3.40
C THR A 47 -9.01 16.26 -2.86
N GLY A 48 -10.09 16.25 -2.08
CA GLY A 48 -10.74 15.06 -1.53
C GLY A 48 -9.95 14.36 -0.43
N ARG A 49 -8.85 14.95 0.07
CA ARG A 49 -8.00 14.36 1.12
C ARG A 49 -8.64 14.40 2.51
N ILE A 50 -9.55 15.33 2.73
CA ILE A 50 -10.36 15.47 3.93
C ILE A 50 -11.80 15.83 3.56
N ARG A 51 -12.68 15.84 4.55
CA ARG A 51 -14.03 16.42 4.48
C ARG A 51 -14.20 17.44 5.60
N ARG A 52 -14.51 18.67 5.27
CA ARG A 52 -14.75 19.72 6.26
C ARG A 52 -15.98 19.44 7.09
N THR A 53 -15.89 19.75 8.38
CA THR A 53 -17.00 19.71 9.33
C THR A 53 -17.17 21.09 9.96
N TYR A 54 -18.27 21.30 10.71
CA TYR A 54 -18.50 22.57 11.43
C TYR A 54 -17.41 22.75 12.52
N GLY A 55 -16.39 23.57 12.22
CA GLY A 55 -15.28 23.89 13.14
C GLY A 55 -14.01 23.05 13.01
N GLY A 56 -13.95 22.11 12.07
CA GLY A 56 -12.78 21.25 11.85
C GLY A 56 -12.80 20.52 10.52
N ALA A 57 -12.14 19.39 10.47
CA ALA A 57 -12.14 18.48 9.32
C ALA A 57 -12.05 17.04 9.78
N VAL A 58 -12.52 16.10 8.98
CA VAL A 58 -12.31 14.66 9.12
C VAL A 58 -11.59 14.14 7.88
N ARG A 59 -10.63 13.25 8.06
CA ARG A 59 -9.98 12.60 6.93
C ARG A 59 -10.99 11.75 6.17
N THR A 60 -10.99 11.87 4.85
CA THR A 60 -11.83 11.01 4.02
C THR A 60 -11.19 9.64 3.98
N LYS A 61 -11.75 8.66 4.70
CA LYS A 61 -11.24 7.28 4.77
C LYS A 61 -11.09 6.57 3.41
N ALA A 62 -11.67 7.14 2.36
CA ALA A 62 -11.66 6.59 0.99
C ALA A 62 -10.61 7.22 0.07
N PHE A 63 -9.83 8.20 0.53
CA PHE A 63 -8.85 8.87 -0.32
C PHE A 63 -7.45 8.30 -0.05
N GLU A 64 -6.96 7.50 -0.97
CA GLU A 64 -5.54 7.14 -1.01
C GLU A 64 -4.80 8.14 -1.93
N PRO A 65 -3.75 8.83 -1.44
CA PRO A 65 -2.96 9.75 -2.27
C PRO A 65 -2.37 9.02 -3.48
N ALA A 66 -2.13 9.73 -4.58
CA ALA A 66 -1.50 9.14 -5.76
C ALA A 66 -0.15 8.46 -5.41
N LEU A 67 0.24 7.44 -6.16
CA LEU A 67 1.48 6.69 -5.94
C LEU A 67 2.70 7.61 -5.85
N SER A 68 2.75 8.68 -6.66
CA SER A 68 3.83 9.67 -6.67
C SER A 68 3.97 10.46 -5.36
N GLU A 69 2.90 10.64 -4.62
CA GLU A 69 2.92 11.27 -3.28
C GLU A 69 3.27 10.24 -2.21
N ARG A 70 2.62 9.07 -2.25
CA ARG A 70 2.87 7.98 -1.29
C ARG A 70 4.30 7.48 -1.32
N SER A 71 4.95 7.44 -2.49
CA SER A 71 6.34 6.99 -2.63
C SER A 71 7.37 7.84 -1.89
N LYS A 72 6.98 9.04 -1.43
CA LYS A 72 7.82 9.96 -0.65
C LYS A 72 7.65 9.82 0.87
N LEU A 73 6.69 9.00 1.31
CA LEU A 73 6.35 8.80 2.72
C LEU A 73 6.92 7.47 3.22
N HIS A 74 7.29 7.42 4.50
CA HIS A 74 7.71 6.19 5.19
C HIS A 74 8.85 5.43 4.49
N ILE A 75 9.80 6.14 3.88
CA ILE A 75 10.87 5.55 3.06
C ILE A 75 11.66 4.51 3.86
N ASP A 76 12.19 4.90 5.04
CA ASP A 76 13.03 4.01 5.86
C ASP A 76 12.26 2.75 6.31
N ALA A 77 10.99 2.89 6.67
CA ALA A 77 10.13 1.76 7.02
C ALA A 77 9.96 0.81 5.83
N ARG A 78 9.69 1.35 4.64
CA ARG A 78 9.50 0.55 3.42
C ARG A 78 10.76 -0.14 2.94
N GLU A 79 11.93 0.47 3.15
CA GLU A 79 13.22 -0.15 2.86
C GLU A 79 13.46 -1.36 3.76
N ARG A 80 13.19 -1.23 5.09
CA ARG A 80 13.26 -2.37 6.01
C ARG A 80 12.29 -3.49 5.63
N ILE A 81 11.02 -3.14 5.38
CA ILE A 81 10.00 -4.09 4.92
C ILE A 81 10.46 -4.81 3.64
N ALA A 82 11.02 -4.08 2.68
CA ALA A 82 11.50 -4.64 1.43
C ALA A 82 12.61 -5.68 1.64
N GLN A 83 13.58 -5.41 2.53
CA GLN A 83 14.65 -6.35 2.85
C GLN A 83 14.11 -7.63 3.51
N LEU A 84 13.21 -7.50 4.48
CA LEU A 84 12.56 -8.63 5.13
C LEU A 84 11.75 -9.47 4.12
N ALA A 85 11.02 -8.80 3.22
CA ALA A 85 10.21 -9.47 2.21
C ALA A 85 11.07 -10.21 1.17
N VAL A 86 12.20 -9.63 0.73
CA VAL A 86 13.14 -10.31 -0.18
C VAL A 86 13.73 -11.56 0.48
N ALA A 87 14.08 -11.50 1.75
CA ALA A 87 14.55 -12.69 2.48
C ALA A 87 13.46 -13.78 2.57
N ARG A 88 12.17 -13.38 2.66
CA ARG A 88 11.05 -14.32 2.80
C ARG A 88 10.69 -15.07 1.52
N ILE A 89 10.93 -14.51 0.34
CA ILE A 89 10.60 -15.21 -0.93
C ILE A 89 11.47 -16.46 -1.20
N GLY A 90 12.58 -16.63 -0.49
CA GLY A 90 13.43 -17.83 -0.60
C GLY A 90 13.81 -18.16 -2.04
N ASP A 91 13.63 -19.42 -2.42
CA ASP A 91 13.97 -19.96 -3.74
C ASP A 91 12.80 -19.89 -4.75
N ALA A 92 11.75 -19.13 -4.48
CA ALA A 92 10.63 -18.98 -5.40
C ALA A 92 11.12 -18.56 -6.79
N HIS A 93 10.76 -19.34 -7.81
CA HIS A 93 11.21 -19.15 -9.19
C HIS A 93 10.29 -18.21 -10.00
N SER A 94 9.10 -17.92 -9.48
CA SER A 94 8.17 -16.97 -10.07
C SER A 94 7.35 -16.25 -9.00
N LEU A 95 6.96 -15.00 -9.30
CA LEU A 95 6.18 -14.15 -8.41
C LEU A 95 5.10 -13.41 -9.17
N PHE A 96 3.92 -13.25 -8.55
CA PHE A 96 3.08 -12.10 -8.85
C PHE A 96 3.49 -10.92 -7.96
N ILE A 97 3.57 -9.72 -8.54
CA ILE A 97 3.83 -8.50 -7.77
C ILE A 97 2.76 -7.46 -8.10
N GLY A 98 1.96 -7.10 -7.09
CA GLY A 98 0.99 -6.02 -7.14
C GLY A 98 1.64 -4.65 -7.09
N GLY A 99 0.85 -3.59 -7.35
CA GLY A 99 1.32 -2.21 -7.31
C GLY A 99 1.36 -1.63 -5.90
N GLY A 100 1.91 -0.43 -5.79
CA GLY A 100 1.96 0.36 -4.57
C GLY A 100 3.36 0.86 -4.24
N ALA A 101 3.44 1.78 -3.27
CA ALA A 101 4.72 2.39 -2.91
C ALA A 101 5.64 1.40 -2.17
N THR A 102 5.10 0.56 -1.28
CA THR A 102 5.89 -0.44 -0.55
C THR A 102 6.36 -1.57 -1.47
N THR A 103 5.51 -2.03 -2.39
CA THR A 103 5.89 -3.02 -3.41
C THR A 103 6.92 -2.49 -4.40
N LEU A 104 6.96 -1.18 -4.66
CA LEU A 104 8.04 -0.57 -5.46
C LEU A 104 9.39 -0.63 -4.71
N HIS A 105 9.40 -0.39 -3.38
CA HIS A 105 10.62 -0.59 -2.58
C HIS A 105 11.05 -2.07 -2.55
N PHE A 106 10.10 -2.99 -2.44
CA PHE A 106 10.37 -4.42 -2.59
C PHE A 106 11.00 -4.74 -3.95
N ALA A 107 10.46 -4.23 -5.05
CA ALA A 107 11.02 -4.44 -6.39
C ALA A 107 12.45 -3.90 -6.52
N ARG A 108 12.74 -2.75 -5.92
CA ARG A 108 14.10 -2.17 -5.88
C ARG A 108 15.09 -3.07 -5.13
N ALA A 109 14.68 -3.61 -3.99
CA ALA A 109 15.50 -4.55 -3.23
C ALA A 109 15.67 -5.89 -4.00
N LEU A 110 14.58 -6.38 -4.61
CA LEU A 110 14.56 -7.61 -5.39
C LEU A 110 15.46 -7.55 -6.63
N ARG A 111 15.66 -6.36 -7.20
CA ARG A 111 16.55 -6.17 -8.35
C ARG A 111 17.98 -6.69 -8.12
N ALA A 112 18.41 -6.79 -6.88
CA ALA A 112 19.74 -7.32 -6.52
C ALA A 112 19.84 -8.86 -6.50
N ILE A 113 18.76 -9.58 -6.86
CA ILE A 113 18.77 -11.04 -6.88
C ILE A 113 19.75 -11.59 -7.92
N GLU A 114 20.51 -12.62 -7.57
CA GLU A 114 21.57 -13.21 -8.40
C GLU A 114 21.19 -14.58 -8.99
N ARG A 115 19.87 -14.81 -9.16
CA ARG A 115 19.34 -16.04 -9.75
C ARG A 115 18.21 -15.74 -10.73
N PRO A 116 17.91 -16.66 -11.67
CA PRO A 116 16.76 -16.50 -12.56
C PRO A 116 15.44 -16.38 -11.78
N LEU A 117 14.60 -15.43 -12.18
CA LEU A 117 13.28 -15.20 -11.61
C LEU A 117 12.32 -14.74 -12.70
N THR A 118 11.08 -15.25 -12.70
CA THR A 118 10.00 -14.75 -13.53
C THR A 118 9.06 -13.92 -12.69
N VAL A 119 8.73 -12.70 -13.12
CA VAL A 119 7.81 -11.81 -12.42
C VAL A 119 6.66 -11.40 -13.34
N LEU A 120 5.44 -11.60 -12.86
CA LEU A 120 4.23 -11.09 -13.49
C LEU A 120 3.72 -9.89 -12.68
N THR A 121 3.58 -8.74 -13.32
CA THR A 121 3.10 -7.52 -12.66
C THR A 121 2.14 -6.72 -13.52
N ALA A 122 1.15 -6.13 -12.85
CA ALA A 122 0.21 -5.20 -13.46
C ALA A 122 0.68 -3.73 -13.41
N THR A 123 1.95 -3.46 -12.99
CA THR A 123 2.40 -2.11 -12.68
C THR A 123 3.65 -1.73 -13.47
N PHE A 124 3.58 -0.64 -14.22
CA PHE A 124 4.72 -0.19 -15.05
C PHE A 124 5.96 0.16 -14.23
N SER A 125 5.80 0.78 -13.07
CA SER A 125 6.93 1.16 -12.22
C SER A 125 7.73 -0.06 -11.77
N ILE A 126 7.06 -1.14 -11.39
CA ILE A 126 7.69 -2.40 -10.98
C ILE A 126 8.30 -3.10 -12.19
N ALA A 127 7.57 -3.16 -13.32
CA ALA A 127 8.10 -3.76 -14.53
C ALA A 127 9.40 -3.07 -14.99
N THR A 128 9.42 -1.74 -15.00
CA THR A 128 10.60 -0.96 -15.35
C THR A 128 11.76 -1.18 -14.39
N GLU A 129 11.49 -1.18 -13.08
CA GLU A 129 12.53 -1.38 -12.06
C GLU A 129 13.20 -2.74 -12.17
N LEU A 130 12.41 -3.81 -12.33
CA LEU A 130 12.92 -5.18 -12.38
C LEU A 130 13.58 -5.53 -13.72
N SER A 131 13.17 -4.92 -14.82
CA SER A 131 13.77 -5.13 -16.14
C SER A 131 15.24 -4.69 -16.23
N MET A 132 15.73 -3.93 -15.25
CA MET A 132 17.15 -3.56 -15.15
C MET A 132 18.06 -4.74 -14.75
N ASN A 133 17.52 -5.83 -14.19
CA ASN A 133 18.29 -7.05 -13.91
C ASN A 133 18.05 -8.09 -15.02
N PRO A 134 19.08 -8.48 -15.80
CA PRO A 134 18.93 -9.42 -16.90
C PRO A 134 18.55 -10.85 -16.46
N LEU A 135 18.66 -11.18 -15.19
CA LEU A 135 18.22 -12.46 -14.62
C LEU A 135 16.73 -12.49 -14.31
N ILE A 136 16.05 -11.34 -14.32
CA ILE A 136 14.63 -11.24 -14.06
C ILE A 136 13.84 -11.12 -15.38
N GLN A 137 13.10 -12.16 -15.71
CA GLN A 137 12.14 -12.09 -16.79
C GLN A 137 10.86 -11.42 -16.31
N VAL A 138 10.55 -10.23 -16.82
CA VAL A 138 9.36 -9.48 -16.45
C VAL A 138 8.27 -9.63 -17.49
N MET A 139 7.11 -10.08 -17.04
CA MET A 139 5.89 -10.16 -17.83
C MET A 139 4.91 -9.08 -17.37
N SER A 140 4.71 -8.05 -18.18
CA SER A 140 3.71 -7.02 -17.95
C SER A 140 2.33 -7.51 -18.35
N LEU A 141 1.33 -7.36 -17.46
CA LEU A 141 -0.03 -7.81 -17.73
C LEU A 141 -0.74 -6.89 -18.74
N PRO A 142 -1.60 -7.44 -19.61
CA PRO A 142 -2.38 -6.64 -20.55
C PRO A 142 -3.60 -5.99 -19.88
N GLY A 143 -4.10 -4.87 -20.42
CA GLY A 143 -5.34 -4.25 -19.98
C GLY A 143 -5.39 -2.74 -20.09
N ILE A 144 -6.27 -2.11 -19.33
CA ILE A 144 -6.49 -0.67 -19.26
C ILE A 144 -5.59 -0.07 -18.17
N VAL A 145 -4.96 1.05 -18.46
CA VAL A 145 -4.06 1.73 -17.52
C VAL A 145 -4.82 2.71 -16.62
N GLU A 146 -4.69 2.56 -15.30
CA GLU A 146 -5.06 3.59 -14.33
C GLU A 146 -3.90 4.61 -14.21
N PRO A 147 -4.11 5.86 -14.64
CA PRO A 147 -2.99 6.81 -14.78
C PRO A 147 -2.31 7.19 -13.47
N LYS A 148 -3.06 7.28 -12.35
CA LYS A 148 -2.52 7.74 -11.05
C LYS A 148 -1.65 6.71 -10.37
N GLU A 149 -1.91 5.42 -10.65
CA GLU A 149 -1.20 4.29 -10.05
C GLU A 149 -0.22 3.62 -11.03
N GLY A 150 -0.34 3.89 -12.34
CA GLY A 150 0.38 3.15 -13.36
C GLY A 150 0.04 1.65 -13.35
N LEU A 151 -1.17 1.33 -12.87
CA LEU A 151 -1.69 -0.02 -12.72
C LEU A 151 -2.50 -0.40 -13.96
N VAL A 152 -2.30 -1.61 -14.46
CA VAL A 152 -3.11 -2.20 -15.52
C VAL A 152 -4.22 -3.04 -14.92
N HIS A 153 -5.45 -2.90 -15.42
CA HIS A 153 -6.62 -3.58 -14.91
C HIS A 153 -7.63 -3.91 -16.03
N GLY A 154 -8.72 -4.57 -15.67
CA GLY A 154 -9.82 -4.90 -16.58
C GLY A 154 -9.96 -6.38 -16.85
N ALA A 155 -10.94 -6.74 -17.69
CA ALA A 155 -11.29 -8.13 -17.96
C ALA A 155 -10.12 -8.94 -18.55
N GLU A 156 -9.34 -8.33 -19.45
CA GLU A 156 -8.19 -8.99 -20.07
C GLU A 156 -7.07 -9.24 -19.06
N THR A 157 -6.84 -8.31 -18.12
CA THR A 157 -5.88 -8.49 -17.01
C THR A 157 -6.28 -9.70 -16.15
N LEU A 158 -7.54 -9.75 -15.72
CA LEU A 158 -8.04 -10.84 -14.88
C LEU A 158 -8.01 -12.19 -15.60
N LYS A 159 -8.40 -12.21 -16.88
CA LYS A 159 -8.34 -13.41 -17.72
C LYS A 159 -6.91 -13.90 -17.92
N PHE A 160 -5.96 -12.98 -18.06
CA PHE A 160 -4.56 -13.32 -18.24
C PHE A 160 -3.95 -13.89 -16.95
N ILE A 161 -4.19 -13.29 -15.79
CA ILE A 161 -3.73 -13.80 -14.48
C ILE A 161 -4.14 -15.24 -14.26
N ARG A 162 -5.38 -15.59 -14.61
CA ARG A 162 -5.92 -16.96 -14.44
C ARG A 162 -5.21 -18.06 -15.24
N GLN A 163 -4.35 -17.70 -16.20
CA GLN A 163 -3.56 -18.64 -16.97
C GLN A 163 -2.25 -19.04 -16.29
N PHE A 164 -1.91 -18.37 -15.19
CA PHE A 164 -0.65 -18.56 -14.47
C PHE A 164 -0.90 -18.95 -13.03
N HIS A 165 0.11 -19.56 -12.43
CA HIS A 165 0.19 -19.83 -11.02
C HIS A 165 1.61 -19.47 -10.56
N ALA A 166 1.74 -18.85 -9.39
CA ALA A 166 3.04 -18.52 -8.82
C ALA A 166 3.16 -19.04 -7.38
N PRO A 167 4.34 -19.45 -6.92
CA PRO A 167 4.52 -19.82 -5.51
C PRO A 167 4.14 -18.70 -4.54
N ILE A 168 4.42 -17.43 -4.91
CA ILE A 168 4.19 -16.30 -4.03
C ILE A 168 3.59 -15.13 -4.83
N THR A 169 2.58 -14.49 -4.25
CA THR A 169 2.16 -13.14 -4.63
C THR A 169 2.58 -12.13 -3.58
N VAL A 170 3.20 -11.02 -4.01
CA VAL A 170 3.59 -9.90 -3.15
C VAL A 170 2.71 -8.71 -3.46
N MET A 171 2.01 -8.18 -2.45
CA MET A 171 1.11 -7.04 -2.64
C MET A 171 1.15 -6.08 -1.45
N GLY A 172 0.81 -4.81 -1.71
CA GLY A 172 0.60 -3.79 -0.69
C GLY A 172 -0.79 -3.84 -0.07
N ALA A 173 -1.08 -2.83 0.76
CA ALA A 173 -2.38 -2.63 1.37
C ALA A 173 -2.71 -1.14 1.47
N SER A 174 -3.99 -0.80 1.27
CA SER A 174 -4.53 0.52 1.63
C SER A 174 -5.02 0.53 3.08
N GLY A 175 -5.42 -0.61 3.62
CA GLY A 175 -5.82 -0.80 5.01
C GLY A 175 -5.62 -2.22 5.50
N ILE A 176 -5.37 -2.35 6.81
CA ILE A 176 -5.16 -3.62 7.52
C ILE A 176 -5.97 -3.59 8.81
N ASP A 177 -6.88 -4.54 8.98
CA ASP A 177 -7.68 -4.70 10.19
C ASP A 177 -7.73 -6.17 10.67
N ASP A 178 -8.60 -6.47 11.61
CA ASP A 178 -8.79 -7.82 12.16
C ASP A 178 -9.43 -8.81 11.16
N ASP A 179 -10.06 -8.33 10.09
CA ASP A 179 -10.63 -9.19 9.04
C ASP A 179 -9.62 -9.52 7.93
N GLY A 180 -8.57 -8.69 7.76
CA GLY A 180 -7.55 -8.89 6.71
C GLY A 180 -7.05 -7.59 6.09
N VAL A 181 -6.82 -7.66 4.80
CA VAL A 181 -6.21 -6.60 3.98
C VAL A 181 -7.23 -6.05 3.00
N SER A 182 -7.29 -4.73 2.88
CA SER A 182 -8.23 -4.03 2.02
C SER A 182 -7.55 -3.00 1.11
N GLU A 183 -8.21 -2.71 -0.02
CA GLU A 183 -7.74 -1.80 -1.07
C GLU A 183 -8.78 -0.69 -1.33
N ALA A 184 -8.30 0.53 -1.56
CA ALA A 184 -9.13 1.69 -1.79
C ALA A 184 -9.69 1.75 -3.23
N LEU A 185 -8.95 1.25 -4.20
CA LEU A 185 -9.32 1.27 -5.61
C LEU A 185 -9.92 -0.07 -6.03
N LEU A 186 -11.19 -0.07 -6.44
CA LEU A 186 -11.93 -1.28 -6.81
C LEU A 186 -11.22 -2.15 -7.85
N HIS A 187 -10.72 -1.53 -8.92
CA HIS A 187 -10.02 -2.25 -9.98
C HIS A 187 -8.65 -2.83 -9.53
N ALA A 188 -7.95 -2.14 -8.61
CA ALA A 188 -6.73 -2.66 -8.01
C ALA A 188 -7.04 -3.87 -7.10
N ALA A 189 -8.10 -3.76 -6.28
CA ALA A 189 -8.56 -4.84 -5.44
C ALA A 189 -8.90 -6.11 -6.25
N GLN A 190 -9.57 -5.96 -7.39
CA GLN A 190 -9.88 -7.09 -8.29
C GLN A 190 -8.62 -7.77 -8.83
N VAL A 191 -7.62 -6.99 -9.26
CA VAL A 191 -6.34 -7.52 -9.75
C VAL A 191 -5.60 -8.25 -8.64
N TYR A 192 -5.51 -7.65 -7.45
CA TYR A 192 -4.79 -8.25 -6.32
C TYR A 192 -5.48 -9.50 -5.78
N SER A 193 -6.81 -9.50 -5.70
CA SER A 193 -7.57 -10.72 -5.34
C SER A 193 -7.37 -11.84 -6.37
N ALA A 194 -7.29 -11.51 -7.65
CA ALA A 194 -7.00 -12.50 -8.68
C ALA A 194 -5.58 -13.07 -8.55
N MET A 195 -4.56 -12.24 -8.28
CA MET A 195 -3.20 -12.68 -8.02
C MET A 195 -3.14 -13.57 -6.76
N ALA A 196 -3.78 -13.16 -5.66
CA ALA A 196 -3.85 -13.93 -4.43
C ALA A 196 -4.49 -15.31 -4.62
N SER A 197 -5.54 -15.39 -5.43
CA SER A 197 -6.23 -16.66 -5.73
C SER A 197 -5.44 -17.61 -6.63
N HIS A 198 -4.36 -17.13 -7.24
CA HIS A 198 -3.50 -17.91 -8.16
C HIS A 198 -2.06 -18.00 -7.64
N ALA A 199 -1.88 -17.93 -6.32
CA ALA A 199 -0.60 -18.13 -5.65
C ALA A 199 -0.76 -19.06 -4.44
N ASP A 200 0.30 -19.79 -4.10
CA ASP A 200 0.33 -20.66 -2.91
C ASP A 200 0.43 -19.84 -1.63
N GLU A 201 1.23 -18.76 -1.65
CA GLU A 201 1.41 -17.83 -0.53
C GLU A 201 1.11 -16.39 -0.93
N VAL A 202 0.58 -15.63 0.03
CA VAL A 202 0.31 -14.19 -0.09
C VAL A 202 1.21 -13.43 0.88
N LEU A 203 2.15 -12.68 0.34
CA LEU A 203 3.05 -11.83 1.11
C LEU A 203 2.56 -10.39 1.07
N ILE A 204 2.03 -9.90 2.18
CA ILE A 204 1.57 -8.52 2.32
C ILE A 204 2.72 -7.65 2.81
N VAL A 205 3.09 -6.63 2.04
CA VAL A 205 4.13 -5.66 2.40
C VAL A 205 3.49 -4.30 2.69
N ALA A 206 3.45 -3.90 3.95
CA ALA A 206 2.76 -2.67 4.34
C ALA A 206 3.37 -2.04 5.59
N ASP A 207 3.54 -0.72 5.57
CA ASP A 207 3.98 0.02 6.73
C ASP A 207 2.85 0.16 7.78
N SER A 208 3.24 0.37 9.04
CA SER A 208 2.36 0.39 10.21
C SER A 208 1.26 1.46 10.16
N SER A 209 1.37 2.47 9.28
CA SER A 209 0.31 3.47 9.09
C SER A 209 -0.98 2.88 8.51
N LYS A 210 -0.94 1.64 8.01
CA LYS A 210 -2.10 0.92 7.46
C LYS A 210 -2.93 0.21 8.52
N PHE A 211 -2.42 0.04 9.74
CA PHE A 211 -3.12 -0.64 10.82
C PHE A 211 -4.37 0.10 11.30
N GLY A 212 -5.43 -0.64 11.54
CA GLY A 212 -6.72 -0.13 12.00
C GLY A 212 -7.53 0.60 10.93
N ASN A 213 -7.03 0.67 9.68
CA ASN A 213 -7.74 1.23 8.55
C ASN A 213 -8.46 0.13 7.78
N ARG A 214 -9.70 0.42 7.36
CA ARG A 214 -10.47 -0.41 6.44
C ARG A 214 -10.81 0.40 5.20
N SER A 215 -10.38 -0.09 4.05
CA SER A 215 -10.64 0.53 2.75
C SER A 215 -11.85 -0.10 2.04
N LEU A 216 -12.11 0.31 0.80
CA LEU A 216 -13.34 0.02 0.07
C LEU A 216 -13.63 -1.48 -0.06
N GLN A 217 -12.64 -2.26 -0.48
CA GLN A 217 -12.80 -3.68 -0.77
C GLN A 217 -11.75 -4.52 -0.07
N GLN A 218 -12.19 -5.58 0.60
CA GLN A 218 -11.30 -6.60 1.11
C GLN A 218 -10.66 -7.37 -0.05
N VAL A 219 -9.35 -7.55 0.00
CA VAL A 219 -8.55 -8.27 -1.00
C VAL A 219 -8.31 -9.70 -0.56
N VAL A 220 -7.86 -9.86 0.69
CA VAL A 220 -7.56 -11.15 1.31
C VAL A 220 -7.85 -11.10 2.80
N GLY A 221 -8.44 -12.16 3.35
CA GLY A 221 -8.55 -12.37 4.79
C GLY A 221 -7.29 -13.00 5.37
N TRP A 222 -7.18 -12.99 6.70
CA TRP A 222 -6.11 -13.74 7.37
C TRP A 222 -6.35 -15.24 7.20
N ASP A 223 -5.34 -15.96 6.75
CA ASP A 223 -5.31 -17.43 6.63
C ASP A 223 -3.84 -17.89 6.69
N ARG A 224 -3.63 -19.18 6.87
CA ARG A 224 -2.31 -19.83 6.99
C ARG A 224 -1.34 -19.61 5.83
N ASN A 225 -1.85 -19.22 4.67
CA ASN A 225 -1.04 -18.89 3.50
C ASN A 225 -0.73 -17.40 3.38
N VAL A 226 -1.11 -16.57 4.37
CA VAL A 226 -0.89 -15.12 4.38
C VAL A 226 0.20 -14.77 5.38
N THR A 227 1.22 -14.05 4.92
CA THR A 227 2.27 -13.48 5.78
C THR A 227 2.27 -11.96 5.63
N LEU A 228 2.17 -11.26 6.76
CA LEU A 228 2.34 -9.80 6.80
C LEU A 228 3.81 -9.47 7.09
N VAL A 229 4.42 -8.62 6.26
CA VAL A 229 5.74 -8.02 6.49
C VAL A 229 5.57 -6.52 6.72
N THR A 230 6.02 -6.04 7.86
CA THR A 230 5.77 -4.66 8.32
C THR A 230 6.95 -4.11 9.11
N ASP A 231 6.96 -2.81 9.41
CA ASP A 231 8.02 -2.10 10.15
C ASP A 231 7.82 -2.09 11.67
N ALA A 232 6.65 -2.51 12.16
CA ALA A 232 6.34 -2.51 13.58
C ALA A 232 5.39 -3.64 13.96
N ALA A 233 5.40 -4.05 15.23
CA ALA A 233 4.45 -5.05 15.74
C ALA A 233 3.00 -4.58 15.54
N PRO A 234 2.10 -5.42 14.98
CA PRO A 234 0.70 -5.08 14.84
C PRO A 234 0.04 -4.81 16.20
N PRO A 235 -0.96 -3.90 16.25
CA PRO A 235 -1.77 -3.70 17.46
C PRO A 235 -2.36 -5.03 17.97
N PRO A 236 -2.58 -5.17 19.30
CA PRO A 236 -2.98 -6.45 19.92
C PRO A 236 -4.19 -7.13 19.28
N ARG A 237 -5.18 -6.35 18.83
CA ARG A 237 -6.39 -6.86 18.17
C ARG A 237 -6.05 -7.51 16.83
N ILE A 238 -5.25 -6.85 15.99
CA ILE A 238 -4.81 -7.35 14.68
C ILE A 238 -3.88 -8.55 14.86
N ALA A 239 -2.91 -8.45 15.77
CA ALA A 239 -2.00 -9.55 16.09
C ALA A 239 -2.73 -10.82 16.57
N SER A 240 -3.81 -10.64 17.35
CA SER A 240 -4.67 -11.74 17.78
C SER A 240 -5.43 -12.38 16.63
N ALA A 241 -5.98 -11.57 15.71
CA ALA A 241 -6.69 -12.06 14.53
C ALA A 241 -5.79 -12.84 13.59
N ILE A 242 -4.58 -12.32 13.29
CA ILE A 242 -3.55 -12.99 12.49
C ILE A 242 -3.27 -14.38 13.08
N ARG A 243 -2.94 -14.45 14.37
CA ARG A 243 -2.61 -15.72 15.05
C ARG A 243 -3.77 -16.72 15.07
N GLN A 244 -4.99 -16.25 15.34
CA GLN A 244 -6.18 -17.12 15.40
C GLN A 244 -6.53 -17.73 14.05
N ARG A 245 -6.21 -17.06 12.95
CA ARG A 245 -6.42 -17.53 11.58
C ARG A 245 -5.23 -18.31 11.02
N GLY A 246 -4.15 -18.44 11.79
CA GLY A 246 -2.94 -19.16 11.40
C GLY A 246 -2.06 -18.43 10.39
N ALA A 247 -2.30 -17.13 10.18
CA ALA A 247 -1.45 -16.27 9.38
C ALA A 247 -0.16 -15.90 10.14
N ASP A 248 0.89 -15.52 9.40
CA ASP A 248 2.18 -15.14 9.96
C ASP A 248 2.41 -13.62 9.90
N VAL A 249 3.29 -13.13 10.77
CA VAL A 249 3.75 -11.73 10.74
C VAL A 249 5.24 -11.64 11.01
N ILE A 250 5.91 -10.85 10.18
CA ILE A 250 7.34 -10.53 10.27
C ILE A 250 7.47 -9.01 10.40
N TRP A 251 8.24 -8.53 11.38
CA TRP A 251 8.52 -7.10 11.54
C TRP A 251 9.94 -6.83 12.00
N GLY A 252 10.50 -5.61 11.68
CA GLY A 252 11.84 -5.18 12.04
C GLY A 252 12.14 -3.72 11.66
#